data_5ed41e70228918eb504343d79f2853b9
#
_entry.id   5ed41e70228918eb504343d79f2853b9
#
_cell.length_a   1.000
_cell.length_b   1.000
_cell.length_c   1.000
_cell.angle_alpha   90.00
_cell.angle_beta   90.00
_cell.angle_gamma   90.00
#
_symmetry.space_group_name_H-M   'P 1'
#
loop_
_entity.id
_entity.type
_entity.pdbx_description
1 polymer ?
#
loop_
_entity_poly.entity_id
_entity_poly.type
_entity_poly.pdbx_seq_one_letter_code
_entity_poly.pdbx_strand_id
1 'polypeptide(L)'
;MWSLVAIVAACGCAKPLPEAASPAAQLYASRCGSCHRPYAPESLTPSMWRVQLEAMEPKMAEAGLPPLSAAQQQQILSYLQRHAQQPQ
;
A
#
# COMPACT_ATOMS: atom_id res chain seq x y z
N MET A 1 -28.99 -7.65 34.84
CA MET A 1 -28.16 -8.64 34.20
C MET A 1 -27.89 -8.28 32.79
N TRP A 2 -26.73 -7.77 32.57
CA TRP A 2 -26.38 -7.17 31.30
C TRP A 2 -25.35 -8.02 30.65
N SER A 3 -25.73 -8.70 29.60
CA SER A 3 -24.76 -9.30 28.70
C SER A 3 -24.21 -8.21 27.84
N LEU A 4 -23.06 -7.74 28.20
CA LEU A 4 -22.25 -6.98 27.28
C LEU A 4 -21.74 -7.94 26.24
N VAL A 5 -22.46 -8.03 25.15
CA VAL A 5 -21.90 -8.62 23.94
C VAL A 5 -20.89 -7.61 23.44
N ALA A 6 -19.65 -7.83 23.78
CA ALA A 6 -18.58 -7.17 23.10
C ALA A 6 -18.63 -7.66 21.65
N ILE A 7 -19.22 -6.87 20.81
CA ILE A 7 -19.07 -7.07 19.39
C ILE A 7 -17.63 -6.73 19.07
N VAL A 8 -16.80 -7.72 19.12
CA VAL A 8 -15.54 -7.63 18.47
C VAL A 8 -15.87 -7.61 16.99
N ALA A 9 -15.96 -6.43 16.45
CA ALA A 9 -15.90 -6.30 15.02
C ALA A 9 -14.56 -6.86 14.59
N ALA A 10 -14.57 -8.12 14.23
CA ALA A 10 -13.47 -8.69 13.50
C ALA A 10 -13.43 -7.95 12.17
N CYS A 11 -12.87 -6.77 12.21
CA CYS A 11 -12.48 -6.08 11.01
C CYS A 11 -11.52 -6.99 10.30
N GLY A 12 -11.93 -7.46 9.15
CA GLY A 12 -11.26 -8.43 8.34
C GLY A 12 -9.76 -8.36 8.39
N CYS A 13 -9.24 -9.29 8.01
CA CYS A 13 -7.94 -9.86 7.96
C CYS A 13 -6.86 -9.04 7.30
N ALA A 14 -6.98 -7.72 7.18
CA ALA A 14 -5.93 -6.93 6.59
C ALA A 14 -4.82 -6.71 7.60
N LYS A 15 -3.68 -7.29 7.34
CA LYS A 15 -2.46 -6.94 8.04
C LYS A 15 -2.22 -5.44 7.91
N PRO A 16 -1.85 -4.74 8.99
CA PRO A 16 -1.40 -3.38 8.85
C PRO A 16 -0.13 -3.31 8.00
N LEU A 17 0.04 -2.21 7.29
CA LEU A 17 1.26 -2.00 6.52
C LEU A 17 2.47 -1.92 7.46
N PRO A 18 3.63 -2.44 7.03
CA PRO A 18 4.84 -2.26 7.82
C PRO A 18 5.14 -0.78 7.98
N GLU A 19 5.62 -0.39 9.15
CA GLU A 19 5.88 1.01 9.49
C GLU A 19 4.68 1.92 9.17
N ALA A 20 3.48 1.50 9.55
CA ALA A 20 2.22 2.13 9.14
C ALA A 20 2.15 3.63 9.44
N ALA A 21 2.82 4.09 10.49
CA ALA A 21 2.84 5.51 10.86
C ALA A 21 3.88 6.32 10.09
N SER A 22 4.74 5.68 9.29
CA SER A 22 5.77 6.38 8.54
C SER A 22 5.17 7.20 7.40
N PRO A 23 5.82 8.31 7.01
CA PRO A 23 5.35 9.08 5.86
C PRO A 23 5.26 8.27 4.57
N ALA A 24 6.20 7.36 4.35
CA ALA A 24 6.20 6.54 3.14
C ALA A 24 5.03 5.56 3.11
N ALA A 25 4.73 4.90 4.24
CA ALA A 25 3.58 4.01 4.32
C ALA A 25 2.27 4.77 4.13
N GLN A 26 2.14 5.94 4.72
CA GLN A 26 0.95 6.76 4.57
C GLN A 26 0.79 7.27 3.14
N LEU A 27 1.88 7.66 2.50
CA LEU A 27 1.86 8.07 1.10
C LEU A 27 1.41 6.92 0.20
N TYR A 28 1.99 5.75 0.40
CA TYR A 28 1.58 4.54 -0.34
C TYR A 28 0.09 4.25 -0.13
N ALA A 29 -0.36 4.23 1.11
CA ALA A 29 -1.76 3.91 1.42
C ALA A 29 -2.72 4.91 0.79
N SER A 30 -2.43 6.20 0.88
CA SER A 30 -3.32 7.24 0.38
C SER A 30 -3.34 7.32 -1.14
N ARG A 31 -2.18 7.20 -1.79
CA ARG A 31 -2.09 7.37 -3.23
C ARG A 31 -2.45 6.10 -3.99
N CYS A 32 -2.11 4.93 -3.46
CA CYS A 32 -2.38 3.66 -4.10
C CYS A 32 -3.65 2.98 -3.58
N GLY A 33 -4.21 3.47 -2.50
CA GLY A 33 -5.43 2.95 -1.90
C GLY A 33 -6.71 3.57 -2.41
N SER A 34 -6.64 4.49 -3.39
CA SER A 34 -7.83 5.23 -3.85
C SER A 34 -8.80 4.38 -4.66
N CYS A 35 -8.32 3.35 -5.35
CA CYS A 35 -9.14 2.51 -6.22
C CYS A 35 -9.44 1.16 -5.61
N HIS A 36 -8.53 0.62 -4.84
CA HIS A 36 -8.67 -0.65 -4.13
C HIS A 36 -7.71 -0.64 -2.95
N ARG A 37 -7.83 -1.66 -2.09
CA ARG A 37 -6.91 -1.80 -0.96
C ARG A 37 -5.48 -1.96 -1.47
N PRO A 38 -4.51 -1.22 -0.90
CA PRO A 38 -3.11 -1.39 -1.29
C PRO A 38 -2.63 -2.81 -0.97
N TYR A 39 -1.84 -3.37 -1.86
CA TYR A 39 -1.24 -4.68 -1.63
C TYR A 39 -0.20 -4.62 -0.53
N ALA A 40 -0.07 -5.70 0.22
CA ALA A 40 1.00 -5.83 1.18
C ALA A 40 2.36 -5.80 0.45
N PRO A 41 3.35 -5.06 0.96
CA PRO A 41 4.65 -4.99 0.27
C PRO A 41 5.31 -6.35 0.03
N GLU A 42 5.14 -7.31 0.93
CA GLU A 42 5.68 -8.66 0.78
C GLU A 42 4.98 -9.50 -0.30
N SER A 43 3.96 -8.97 -0.95
CA SER A 43 3.26 -9.67 -2.04
C SER A 43 4.11 -9.80 -3.29
N LEU A 44 5.06 -8.91 -3.48
CA LEU A 44 5.89 -8.86 -4.67
C LEU A 44 7.37 -8.76 -4.28
N THR A 45 8.24 -9.15 -5.21
CA THR A 45 9.68 -8.95 -5.08
C THR A 45 10.05 -7.48 -5.35
N PRO A 46 11.25 -7.05 -4.97
CA PRO A 46 11.65 -5.66 -5.24
C PRO A 46 11.58 -5.27 -6.72
N SER A 47 12.02 -6.14 -7.62
CA SER A 47 11.98 -5.84 -9.05
C SER A 47 10.54 -5.79 -9.60
N MET A 48 9.67 -6.63 -9.07
CA MET A 48 8.25 -6.64 -9.46
C MET A 48 7.55 -5.37 -9.03
N TRP A 49 7.92 -4.80 -7.88
CA TRP A 49 7.35 -3.53 -7.44
C TRP A 49 7.68 -2.39 -8.39
N ARG A 50 8.87 -2.37 -8.95
CA ARG A 50 9.23 -1.35 -9.94
C ARG A 50 8.31 -1.42 -11.15
N VAL A 51 8.10 -2.62 -11.69
CA VAL A 51 7.22 -2.82 -12.83
C VAL A 51 5.77 -2.44 -12.48
N GLN A 52 5.32 -2.84 -11.30
CA GLN A 52 3.96 -2.56 -10.86
C GLN A 52 3.71 -1.06 -10.71
N LEU A 53 4.67 -0.34 -10.13
CA LEU A 53 4.53 1.09 -9.94
C LEU A 53 4.42 1.83 -11.28
N GLU A 54 5.23 1.44 -12.25
CA GLU A 54 5.16 2.00 -13.60
C GLU A 54 3.81 1.70 -14.26
N ALA A 55 3.29 0.49 -14.08
CA ALA A 55 2.03 0.07 -14.67
C ALA A 55 0.83 0.81 -14.06
N MET A 56 0.96 1.34 -12.86
CA MET A 56 -0.14 2.06 -12.21
C MET A 56 -0.32 3.49 -12.69
N GLU A 57 0.69 4.10 -13.26
CA GLU A 57 0.60 5.50 -13.71
C GLU A 57 -0.55 5.74 -14.70
N PRO A 58 -0.67 4.97 -15.79
CA PRO A 58 -1.77 5.18 -16.72
C PRO A 58 -3.13 4.89 -16.09
N LYS A 59 -3.21 3.94 -15.16
CA LYS A 59 -4.45 3.62 -14.46
C LYS A 59 -4.89 4.77 -13.54
N MET A 60 -3.95 5.41 -12.88
CA MET A 60 -4.22 6.60 -12.07
C MET A 60 -4.75 7.74 -12.94
N ALA A 61 -4.13 7.96 -14.09
CA ALA A 61 -4.57 8.98 -15.02
C ALA A 61 -5.99 8.73 -15.52
N GLU A 62 -6.32 7.49 -15.85
CA GLU A 62 -7.68 7.10 -16.25
C GLU A 62 -8.69 7.35 -15.14
N ALA A 63 -8.30 7.17 -13.90
CA ALA A 63 -9.16 7.41 -12.73
C ALA A 63 -9.25 8.89 -12.34
N GLY A 64 -8.56 9.78 -13.06
CA GLY A 64 -8.56 11.20 -12.75
C GLY A 64 -7.72 11.58 -11.55
N LEU A 65 -6.82 10.70 -11.12
CA LEU A 65 -5.94 10.98 -9.99
C LEU A 65 -4.71 11.77 -10.43
N PRO A 66 -4.23 12.70 -9.60
CA PRO A 66 -3.02 13.44 -9.94
C PRO A 66 -1.81 12.51 -10.04
N PRO A 67 -0.89 12.78 -10.96
CA PRO A 67 0.30 11.94 -11.09
C PRO A 67 1.21 12.05 -9.86
N LEU A 68 1.95 10.97 -9.59
CA LEU A 68 2.98 11.02 -8.57
C LEU A 68 4.16 11.85 -9.04
N SER A 69 4.70 12.69 -8.16
CA SER A 69 5.97 13.35 -8.47
C SER A 69 7.11 12.35 -8.48
N ALA A 70 8.24 12.72 -9.06
CA ALA A 70 9.43 11.86 -9.05
C ALA A 70 9.86 11.52 -7.62
N ALA A 71 9.80 12.49 -6.71
CA ALA A 71 10.13 12.27 -5.30
C ALA A 71 9.15 11.31 -4.64
N GLN A 72 7.87 11.42 -4.92
CA GLN A 72 6.85 10.52 -4.39
C GLN A 72 7.02 9.10 -4.92
N GLN A 73 7.30 8.95 -6.22
CA GLN A 73 7.59 7.65 -6.82
C GLN A 73 8.79 6.98 -6.14
N GLN A 74 9.84 7.74 -5.92
CA GLN A 74 11.04 7.22 -5.27
C GLN A 74 10.76 6.82 -3.83
N GLN A 75 10.03 7.63 -3.10
CA GLN A 75 9.69 7.36 -1.70
C GLN A 75 8.83 6.09 -1.58
N ILE A 76 7.82 5.95 -2.43
CA ILE A 76 6.95 4.78 -2.44
C ILE A 76 7.74 3.53 -2.84
N LEU A 77 8.52 3.62 -3.91
CA LEU A 77 9.29 2.48 -4.40
C LEU A 77 10.31 2.00 -3.37
N SER A 78 11.04 2.92 -2.75
CA SER A 78 12.01 2.55 -1.71
C SER A 78 11.34 1.86 -0.53
N TYR A 79 10.19 2.36 -0.12
CA TYR A 79 9.40 1.75 0.95
C TYR A 79 8.98 0.33 0.57
N LEU A 80 8.40 0.16 -0.62
CA LEU A 80 7.92 -1.14 -1.07
C LEU A 80 9.05 -2.14 -1.23
N GLN A 81 10.18 -1.72 -1.79
CA GLN A 81 11.33 -2.60 -1.97
C GLN A 81 11.97 -3.02 -0.65
N ARG A 82 11.98 -2.12 0.34
CA ARG A 82 12.52 -2.43 1.66
C ARG A 82 11.70 -3.50 2.38
N HIS A 83 10.39 -3.54 2.14
CA HIS A 83 9.49 -4.49 2.78
C HIS A 83 9.00 -5.59 1.84
N ALA A 84 9.54 -5.65 0.64
CA ALA A 84 9.16 -6.63 -0.37
C ALA A 84 9.57 -8.05 0.01
N GLN A 85 8.98 -9.02 -0.68
CA GLN A 85 9.39 -10.40 -0.57
C GLN A 85 10.85 -10.54 -0.98
N GLN A 86 11.66 -11.07 -0.09
CA GLN A 86 13.08 -11.26 -0.38
C GLN A 86 13.27 -12.50 -1.25
N PRO A 87 14.16 -12.43 -2.24
CA PRO A 87 14.50 -13.62 -3.02
C PRO A 87 15.17 -14.64 -2.12
N GLN A 88 14.78 -15.88 -2.25
CA GLN A 88 15.38 -16.99 -1.53
C GLN A 88 16.64 -17.47 -2.23
#